data_e8c4cd2e2c2a5a8c5f3819f1dcb11f84
#
_entry.id   e8c4cd2e2c2a5a8c5f3819f1dcb11f84
#
_cell.length_a   1.000
_cell.length_b   1.000
_cell.length_c   1.000
_cell.angle_alpha   90.00
_cell.angle_beta   90.00
_cell.angle_gamma   90.00
#
_symmetry.space_group_name_H-M   'P 1'
#
loop_
_entity.id
_entity.type
_entity.pdbx_description
1 polymer ?
#
loop_
_entity_poly.entity_id
_entity_poly.type
_entity_poly.pdbx_seq_one_letter_code
_entity_poly.pdbx_strand_id
1 'polypeptide(L)'
;MRKALIVAILVLMPGCLDTTPEEISDVQIQLPIGSIIEGDTVSLMASGQKPVGAKYLWDFGDSSGGTGENVQHIFVDEGQYTIVLTVVDEEGRIGTASENIEILHRNESPVASLDSTYGGEGQNIKVNSLAFFDGGSSSDPDGDVLSFEWDFGDGNTGEGLRPNHFYDTVGNFTVTLVVSDSGNLSSSDQIWVLVSIRTFSIAFTEHTVTIPDLLGYTEEQDETIEQHTYPYNLTSVSYNLQWVEDEELDANNDLIDYPDNFTLHVQTNYLLNKTISGTSGDISLNFDALSTLPTNIVMSMESALEVSDYLFQNGYTSAKGQGPWETSIICNEASSITDLGLNSFFDTDDGNDWFLNVEYHYYSATITEI
;
A
#
# COMPACT_ATOMS: atom_id res chain seq x y z
N MET A 1 -7.20 -11.28 54.99
CA MET A 1 -8.33 -11.58 55.93
C MET A 1 -7.88 -11.27 57.36
N ARG A 2 -8.09 -10.06 57.81
CA ARG A 2 -7.95 -9.71 59.25
C ARG A 2 -9.34 -9.33 59.73
N LYS A 3 -9.99 -10.23 60.48
CA LYS A 3 -11.25 -9.93 61.15
C LYS A 3 -11.05 -8.87 62.21
N ALA A 4 -11.68 -7.71 62.03
CA ALA A 4 -11.75 -6.71 63.08
C ALA A 4 -12.71 -7.26 64.15
N LEU A 5 -12.18 -7.46 65.33
CA LEU A 5 -12.90 -7.89 66.50
C LEU A 5 -13.44 -6.63 67.22
N ILE A 6 -14.71 -6.32 67.00
CA ILE A 6 -15.39 -5.28 67.77
C ILE A 6 -15.62 -5.88 69.20
N VAL A 7 -14.82 -5.38 70.16
CA VAL A 7 -15.01 -5.74 71.54
C VAL A 7 -16.13 -4.86 72.12
N ALA A 8 -17.32 -5.43 72.21
CA ALA A 8 -18.40 -4.85 73.03
C ALA A 8 -17.99 -4.99 74.48
N ILE A 9 -17.59 -3.88 75.14
CA ILE A 9 -17.33 -3.83 76.58
C ILE A 9 -18.69 -3.86 77.27
N LEU A 10 -19.13 -5.07 77.71
CA LEU A 10 -20.25 -5.25 78.60
C LEU A 10 -19.75 -4.98 80.03
N VAL A 11 -20.04 -3.80 80.59
CA VAL A 11 -19.80 -3.53 81.99
C VAL A 11 -20.92 -4.16 82.85
N LEU A 12 -20.65 -5.35 83.36
CA LEU A 12 -21.53 -5.99 84.35
C LEU A 12 -21.36 -5.33 85.71
N MET A 13 -22.32 -4.46 86.11
CA MET A 13 -22.49 -4.03 87.51
C MET A 13 -23.31 -5.13 88.23
N PRO A 14 -22.87 -5.65 89.41
CA PRO A 14 -23.65 -6.61 90.15
C PRO A 14 -24.71 -5.89 90.98
N GLY A 15 -25.98 -6.17 90.66
CA GLY A 15 -27.11 -5.88 91.51
C GLY A 15 -28.03 -4.73 91.11
N CYS A 16 -28.92 -4.98 90.20
CA CYS A 16 -30.27 -4.44 90.14
C CYS A 16 -31.09 -5.20 89.07
N LEU A 17 -32.25 -5.60 89.44
CA LEU A 17 -33.38 -6.11 88.69
C LEU A 17 -33.26 -6.13 87.16
N ASP A 18 -33.62 -7.26 86.63
CA ASP A 18 -33.90 -7.61 85.24
C ASP A 18 -34.82 -6.59 84.56
N THR A 19 -34.29 -5.48 84.07
CA THR A 19 -34.88 -4.68 83.05
C THR A 19 -33.83 -4.61 81.94
N THR A 20 -33.94 -5.50 80.93
CA THR A 20 -33.30 -5.28 79.67
C THR A 20 -33.64 -3.87 79.24
N PRO A 21 -32.67 -2.95 78.95
CA PRO A 21 -32.99 -1.61 78.51
C PRO A 21 -33.93 -1.75 77.32
N GLU A 22 -35.06 -1.01 77.38
CA GLU A 22 -36.03 -0.99 76.29
C GLU A 22 -35.29 -0.53 75.04
N GLU A 23 -35.27 -1.38 73.99
CA GLU A 23 -34.50 -1.10 72.76
C GLU A 23 -35.17 0.06 72.00
N ILE A 24 -34.39 0.91 71.31
CA ILE A 24 -34.91 1.91 70.39
C ILE A 24 -35.40 1.17 69.15
N SER A 25 -36.74 1.00 68.99
CA SER A 25 -37.35 0.02 68.10
C SER A 25 -37.50 0.47 66.62
N ASP A 26 -37.29 1.76 66.33
CA ASP A 26 -37.48 2.34 64.97
C ASP A 26 -36.28 3.23 64.61
N VAL A 27 -35.17 2.57 64.32
CA VAL A 27 -33.98 3.22 63.73
C VAL A 27 -33.88 2.83 62.28
N GLN A 28 -33.70 3.81 61.39
CA GLN A 28 -33.61 3.59 59.95
C GLN A 28 -32.49 4.41 59.36
N ILE A 29 -31.97 3.95 58.25
CA ILE A 29 -30.95 4.66 57.42
C ILE A 29 -31.63 5.13 56.16
N GLN A 30 -31.51 6.40 55.86
CA GLN A 30 -31.92 6.96 54.58
C GLN A 30 -30.71 7.03 53.65
N LEU A 31 -30.71 6.24 52.59
CA LEU A 31 -29.70 6.25 51.53
C LEU A 31 -30.04 7.28 50.47
N PRO A 32 -29.08 7.82 49.74
CA PRO A 32 -29.32 8.64 48.54
C PRO A 32 -30.03 7.83 47.44
N ILE A 33 -30.71 8.54 46.56
CA ILE A 33 -31.41 7.95 45.41
C ILE A 33 -30.48 8.01 44.21
N GLY A 34 -30.30 6.89 43.50
CA GLY A 34 -29.51 6.80 42.28
C GLY A 34 -28.25 5.95 42.45
N SER A 35 -27.50 5.79 41.36
CA SER A 35 -26.21 5.11 41.34
C SER A 35 -25.17 5.95 42.04
N ILE A 36 -24.36 5.29 42.89
CA ILE A 36 -23.26 5.93 43.60
C ILE A 36 -21.95 5.38 43.00
N ILE A 37 -21.04 6.30 42.67
CA ILE A 37 -19.76 5.98 42.05
C ILE A 37 -18.66 6.22 43.06
N GLU A 38 -17.63 5.42 43.07
CA GLU A 38 -16.45 5.62 43.92
C GLU A 38 -15.87 7.04 43.79
N GLY A 39 -15.40 7.59 44.90
CA GLY A 39 -14.93 8.97 44.97
C GLY A 39 -16.05 10.01 45.07
N ASP A 40 -17.32 9.64 44.92
CA ASP A 40 -18.43 10.58 45.14
C ASP A 40 -18.76 10.74 46.61
N THR A 41 -19.22 11.93 47.00
CA THR A 41 -19.67 12.20 48.37
C THR A 41 -21.08 11.64 48.56
N VAL A 42 -21.18 10.67 49.44
CA VAL A 42 -22.44 10.00 49.83
C VAL A 42 -23.00 10.68 51.09
N SER A 43 -24.25 11.17 51.03
CA SER A 43 -24.93 11.77 52.18
C SER A 43 -25.87 10.72 52.77
N LEU A 44 -25.68 10.43 54.05
CA LEU A 44 -26.47 9.47 54.83
C LEU A 44 -27.19 10.19 55.97
N MET A 45 -28.42 9.79 56.23
CA MET A 45 -29.23 10.39 57.28
C MET A 45 -29.90 9.33 58.15
N ALA A 46 -29.80 9.51 59.47
CA ALA A 46 -30.59 8.73 60.40
C ALA A 46 -32.07 9.14 60.35
N SER A 47 -32.96 8.17 60.25
CA SER A 47 -34.40 8.39 60.26
C SER A 47 -35.12 7.44 61.21
N GLY A 48 -36.42 7.62 61.38
CA GLY A 48 -37.18 6.90 62.35
C GLY A 48 -37.24 7.59 63.72
N GLN A 49 -37.17 6.83 64.81
CA GLN A 49 -37.24 7.39 66.18
C GLN A 49 -35.96 8.16 66.54
N LYS A 50 -36.09 9.43 66.95
CA LYS A 50 -35.00 10.33 67.31
C LYS A 50 -35.07 10.74 68.74
N PRO A 51 -34.53 9.98 69.69
CA PRO A 51 -34.53 10.33 71.10
C PRO A 51 -33.80 11.66 71.36
N VAL A 52 -34.27 12.45 72.25
CA VAL A 52 -33.60 13.71 72.68
C VAL A 52 -32.24 13.39 73.27
N GLY A 53 -31.18 14.09 72.84
CA GLY A 53 -29.83 13.88 73.33
C GLY A 53 -29.11 12.61 72.80
N ALA A 54 -29.76 11.90 71.85
CA ALA A 54 -29.16 10.67 71.30
C ALA A 54 -27.83 10.96 70.56
N LYS A 55 -26.95 9.97 70.66
CA LYS A 55 -25.69 9.91 69.91
C LYS A 55 -25.87 8.94 68.75
N TYR A 56 -25.39 9.35 67.57
CA TYR A 56 -25.44 8.58 66.34
C TYR A 56 -24.02 8.17 65.98
N LEU A 57 -23.79 6.87 65.80
CA LEU A 57 -22.52 6.25 65.44
C LEU A 57 -22.72 5.45 64.15
N TRP A 58 -21.87 5.77 63.16
CA TRP A 58 -21.89 5.12 61.88
C TRP A 58 -20.67 4.27 61.68
N ASP A 59 -20.87 3.07 61.14
CA ASP A 59 -19.85 2.24 60.56
C ASP A 59 -20.23 2.11 59.05
N PHE A 60 -19.32 2.55 58.16
CA PHE A 60 -19.61 2.54 56.72
C PHE A 60 -19.26 1.22 56.03
N GLY A 61 -18.67 0.28 56.77
CA GLY A 61 -18.32 -1.04 56.23
C GLY A 61 -16.98 -1.08 55.51
N ASP A 62 -16.31 0.05 55.35
CA ASP A 62 -14.97 0.19 54.70
C ASP A 62 -13.87 0.35 55.76
N SER A 63 -14.10 0.03 57.01
CA SER A 63 -13.24 0.25 58.20
C SER A 63 -13.17 1.71 58.65
N SER A 64 -14.00 2.56 58.18
CA SER A 64 -14.16 3.94 58.63
C SER A 64 -15.54 4.13 59.31
N GLY A 65 -15.68 5.25 60.02
CA GLY A 65 -16.91 5.55 60.71
C GLY A 65 -17.15 7.04 60.86
N GLY A 66 -18.38 7.39 61.30
CA GLY A 66 -18.80 8.77 61.47
C GLY A 66 -19.70 8.96 62.69
N THR A 67 -19.97 10.23 63.07
CA THR A 67 -20.85 10.59 64.14
C THR A 67 -21.77 11.73 63.74
N GLY A 68 -23.03 11.69 64.23
CA GLY A 68 -24.02 12.71 63.95
C GLY A 68 -25.25 12.16 63.27
N GLU A 69 -26.35 12.90 63.29
CA GLU A 69 -27.61 12.52 62.71
C GLU A 69 -27.50 12.44 61.17
N ASN A 70 -26.71 13.36 60.55
CA ASN A 70 -26.43 13.43 59.13
C ASN A 70 -24.91 13.33 58.96
N VAL A 71 -24.46 12.48 58.07
CA VAL A 71 -23.04 12.29 57.78
C VAL A 71 -22.79 12.30 56.31
N GLN A 72 -21.58 12.67 55.89
CA GLN A 72 -21.07 12.54 54.54
C GLN A 72 -19.88 11.57 54.59
N HIS A 73 -19.82 10.71 53.61
CA HIS A 73 -18.73 9.77 53.44
C HIS A 73 -18.34 9.63 51.96
N ILE A 74 -17.08 9.29 51.69
CA ILE A 74 -16.54 8.99 50.36
C ILE A 74 -16.00 7.57 50.39
N PHE A 75 -16.60 6.68 49.59
CA PHE A 75 -16.06 5.36 49.34
C PHE A 75 -14.97 5.46 48.27
N VAL A 76 -13.77 5.01 48.59
CA VAL A 76 -12.58 5.12 47.70
C VAL A 76 -12.59 4.03 46.65
N ASP A 77 -13.08 2.83 47.00
CA ASP A 77 -13.07 1.68 46.12
C ASP A 77 -14.52 1.26 45.79
N GLU A 78 -14.72 0.68 44.62
CA GLU A 78 -15.96 0.05 44.23
C GLU A 78 -16.29 -1.15 45.13
N GLY A 79 -17.53 -1.54 45.20
CA GLY A 79 -17.94 -2.74 45.96
C GLY A 79 -19.26 -2.64 46.66
N GLN A 80 -19.56 -3.68 47.44
CA GLN A 80 -20.74 -3.70 48.29
C GLN A 80 -20.34 -3.47 49.74
N TYR A 81 -20.93 -2.45 50.35
CA TYR A 81 -20.68 -2.07 51.71
C TYR A 81 -21.95 -2.22 52.55
N THR A 82 -21.78 -2.66 53.79
CA THR A 82 -22.88 -2.70 54.77
C THR A 82 -22.70 -1.56 55.74
N ILE A 83 -23.58 -0.56 55.67
CA ILE A 83 -23.62 0.57 56.58
C ILE A 83 -24.38 0.19 57.81
N VAL A 84 -23.81 0.43 58.95
CA VAL A 84 -24.46 0.20 60.25
C VAL A 84 -24.59 1.52 61.01
N LEU A 85 -25.80 1.85 61.41
CA LEU A 85 -26.12 2.96 62.32
C LEU A 85 -26.43 2.41 63.69
N THR A 86 -25.75 2.94 64.74
CA THR A 86 -26.05 2.71 66.14
C THR A 86 -26.50 4.00 66.77
N VAL A 87 -27.70 4.03 67.35
CA VAL A 87 -28.22 5.18 68.08
C VAL A 87 -28.23 4.84 69.55
N VAL A 88 -27.68 5.71 70.38
CA VAL A 88 -27.62 5.56 71.86
C VAL A 88 -28.23 6.81 72.48
N ASP A 89 -29.27 6.66 73.29
CA ASP A 89 -29.91 7.77 74.02
C ASP A 89 -29.23 8.09 75.37
N GLU A 90 -29.75 9.06 76.06
CA GLU A 90 -29.22 9.48 77.36
C GLU A 90 -29.45 8.43 78.48
N GLU A 91 -30.44 7.56 78.33
CA GLU A 91 -30.70 6.45 79.23
C GLU A 91 -29.88 5.20 78.95
N GLY A 92 -29.06 5.23 77.86
CA GLY A 92 -28.22 4.11 77.44
C GLY A 92 -28.95 3.04 76.65
N ARG A 93 -30.16 3.33 76.17
CA ARG A 93 -30.89 2.45 75.25
C ARG A 93 -30.26 2.47 73.88
N ILE A 94 -30.16 1.34 73.22
CA ILE A 94 -29.47 1.19 71.94
C ILE A 94 -30.48 0.76 70.87
N GLY A 95 -30.42 1.39 69.73
CA GLY A 95 -31.08 0.95 68.49
C GLY A 95 -30.08 0.85 67.37
N THR A 96 -30.26 -0.13 66.47
CA THR A 96 -29.39 -0.33 65.33
C THR A 96 -30.20 -0.47 64.06
N ALA A 97 -29.65 -0.01 62.96
CA ALA A 97 -30.11 -0.25 61.59
C ALA A 97 -28.93 -0.63 60.70
N SER A 98 -29.17 -1.40 59.68
CA SER A 98 -28.17 -1.71 58.68
C SER A 98 -28.77 -1.67 57.30
N GLU A 99 -28.02 -1.14 56.34
CA GLU A 99 -28.39 -1.10 54.91
C GLU A 99 -27.17 -1.44 54.07
N ASN A 100 -27.44 -2.08 52.93
CA ASN A 100 -26.39 -2.37 51.93
C ASN A 100 -26.40 -1.29 50.86
N ILE A 101 -25.23 -0.85 50.51
CA ILE A 101 -25.01 0.12 49.44
C ILE A 101 -24.03 -0.49 48.44
N GLU A 102 -24.29 -0.28 47.14
CA GLU A 102 -23.41 -0.66 46.06
C GLU A 102 -22.70 0.60 45.52
N ILE A 103 -21.39 0.55 45.50
CA ILE A 103 -20.53 1.59 44.94
C ILE A 103 -20.02 1.08 43.62
N LEU A 104 -20.34 1.80 42.57
CA LEU A 104 -19.94 1.45 41.21
C LEU A 104 -18.56 1.99 40.90
N HIS A 105 -17.86 1.28 40.04
CA HIS A 105 -16.59 1.75 39.47
C HIS A 105 -16.76 3.06 38.70
N ARG A 106 -15.77 3.94 38.78
CA ARG A 106 -15.69 5.15 37.98
C ARG A 106 -14.95 4.86 36.70
N ASN A 107 -15.71 4.80 35.59
CA ASN A 107 -15.12 4.63 34.29
C ASN A 107 -14.10 5.74 33.95
N GLU A 108 -12.89 5.37 33.56
CA GLU A 108 -11.84 6.27 33.10
C GLU A 108 -11.80 6.32 31.55
N SER A 109 -11.27 7.40 31.00
CA SER A 109 -11.16 7.53 29.55
C SER A 109 -10.03 6.68 29.01
N PRO A 110 -10.18 6.07 27.82
CA PRO A 110 -9.08 5.40 27.15
C PRO A 110 -7.95 6.36 26.79
N VAL A 111 -6.78 5.81 26.54
CA VAL A 111 -5.60 6.53 26.03
C VAL A 111 -5.40 6.10 24.57
N ALA A 112 -5.68 7.01 23.62
CA ALA A 112 -5.42 6.79 22.21
C ALA A 112 -3.92 6.87 21.93
N SER A 113 -3.42 5.95 21.13
CA SER A 113 -2.06 5.94 20.59
C SER A 113 -2.07 5.50 19.17
N LEU A 114 -1.66 6.39 18.27
CA LEU A 114 -1.64 6.18 16.84
C LEU A 114 -0.20 5.89 16.39
N ASP A 115 0.02 4.68 15.90
CA ASP A 115 1.25 4.29 15.23
C ASP A 115 1.00 4.16 13.72
N SER A 116 2.05 4.33 12.94
CA SER A 116 2.00 4.01 11.54
C SER A 116 3.18 3.13 11.14
N THR A 117 2.96 2.23 10.20
CA THR A 117 3.99 1.29 9.71
C THR A 117 5.19 1.99 9.06
N TYR A 118 5.07 3.26 8.78
CA TYR A 118 6.10 4.08 8.13
C TYR A 118 6.87 4.98 9.14
N GLY A 119 6.92 4.60 10.39
CA GLY A 119 7.82 5.08 11.46
C GLY A 119 8.11 6.57 11.53
N GLY A 120 7.31 7.32 12.29
CA GLY A 120 7.63 8.68 12.75
C GLY A 120 6.85 9.81 12.10
N GLU A 121 6.86 10.96 12.78
CA GLU A 121 6.24 12.18 12.28
C GLU A 121 6.75 12.55 10.88
N GLY A 122 5.87 12.90 9.95
CA GLY A 122 6.21 13.37 8.62
C GLY A 122 6.43 12.27 7.57
N GLN A 123 5.64 11.23 7.62
CA GLN A 123 5.71 10.13 6.67
C GLN A 123 5.46 10.59 5.25
N ASN A 124 6.39 10.22 4.37
CA ASN A 124 6.26 10.47 2.95
C ASN A 124 5.64 9.25 2.28
N ILE A 125 4.34 9.34 1.98
CA ILE A 125 3.60 8.33 1.24
C ILE A 125 3.54 8.78 -0.23
N LYS A 126 3.67 7.84 -1.14
CA LYS A 126 3.47 8.16 -2.56
C LYS A 126 1.99 8.16 -2.89
N VAL A 127 1.56 9.13 -3.70
CA VAL A 127 0.19 9.17 -4.23
C VAL A 127 -0.18 7.82 -4.84
N ASN A 128 -1.42 7.39 -4.65
CA ASN A 128 -1.94 6.08 -5.07
C ASN A 128 -1.20 4.87 -4.47
N SER A 129 -0.54 5.05 -3.32
CA SER A 129 0.02 3.95 -2.53
C SER A 129 -0.84 3.68 -1.30
N LEU A 130 -0.87 2.41 -0.89
CA LEU A 130 -1.60 1.99 0.30
C LEU A 130 -0.83 2.41 1.56
N ALA A 131 -1.45 3.24 2.39
CA ALA A 131 -0.99 3.59 3.73
C ALA A 131 -1.61 2.65 4.77
N PHE A 132 -0.85 2.29 5.81
CA PHE A 132 -1.31 1.43 6.90
C PHE A 132 -1.16 2.17 8.23
N PHE A 133 -2.21 2.11 9.04
CA PHE A 133 -2.27 2.73 10.36
C PHE A 133 -2.52 1.67 11.43
N ASP A 134 -2.05 1.92 12.66
CA ASP A 134 -2.18 0.99 13.77
C ASP A 134 -2.57 1.75 15.05
N GLY A 135 -3.71 1.40 15.63
CA GLY A 135 -4.18 1.88 16.93
C GLY A 135 -3.86 0.91 18.08
N GLY A 136 -3.08 -0.13 17.83
CA GLY A 136 -2.87 -1.24 18.77
C GLY A 136 -2.11 -0.90 20.05
N SER A 137 -1.48 0.28 20.13
CA SER A 137 -0.83 0.79 21.35
C SER A 137 -1.80 1.55 22.26
N SER A 138 -3.04 1.76 21.84
CA SER A 138 -4.08 2.36 22.66
C SER A 138 -4.46 1.42 23.82
N SER A 139 -4.79 1.98 24.96
CA SER A 139 -5.13 1.24 26.17
C SER A 139 -6.24 1.92 26.94
N ASP A 140 -6.91 1.13 27.76
CA ASP A 140 -7.90 1.62 28.72
C ASP A 140 -7.44 1.29 30.14
N PRO A 141 -7.50 2.25 31.10
CA PRO A 141 -7.11 2.01 32.48
C PRO A 141 -7.96 0.95 33.19
N ASP A 142 -9.24 0.85 32.81
CA ASP A 142 -10.18 -0.09 33.39
C ASP A 142 -10.18 -1.45 32.65
N GLY A 143 -9.50 -1.52 31.52
CA GLY A 143 -9.42 -2.72 30.68
C GLY A 143 -10.63 -2.92 29.80
N ASP A 144 -11.37 -1.87 29.52
CA ASP A 144 -12.56 -1.90 28.66
C ASP A 144 -12.23 -2.25 27.21
N VAL A 145 -13.25 -2.77 26.52
CA VAL A 145 -13.14 -3.05 25.09
C VAL A 145 -13.21 -1.73 24.32
N LEU A 146 -12.17 -1.49 23.51
CA LEU A 146 -12.01 -0.27 22.73
C LEU A 146 -12.60 -0.39 21.33
N SER A 147 -13.20 0.71 20.87
CA SER A 147 -13.58 0.95 19.48
C SER A 147 -12.69 2.01 18.86
N PHE A 148 -12.47 1.93 17.55
CA PHE A 148 -11.50 2.75 16.81
C PHE A 148 -12.18 3.39 15.61
N GLU A 149 -12.14 4.71 15.54
CA GLU A 149 -12.61 5.52 14.41
C GLU A 149 -11.49 6.39 13.87
N TRP A 150 -11.42 6.50 12.55
CA TRP A 150 -10.34 7.17 11.86
C TRP A 150 -10.87 8.27 10.93
N ASP A 151 -10.20 9.42 10.95
CA ASP A 151 -10.30 10.45 9.93
C ASP A 151 -8.93 10.57 9.27
N PHE A 152 -8.85 10.32 7.95
CA PHE A 152 -7.58 10.36 7.21
C PHE A 152 -7.18 11.76 6.74
N GLY A 153 -8.01 12.77 7.01
CA GLY A 153 -7.75 14.19 6.72
C GLY A 153 -8.00 14.60 5.28
N ASP A 154 -8.40 13.69 4.41
CA ASP A 154 -8.78 13.94 3.01
C ASP A 154 -10.30 13.92 2.78
N GLY A 155 -11.07 13.81 3.86
CA GLY A 155 -12.53 13.70 3.85
C GLY A 155 -13.02 12.25 3.89
N ASN A 156 -12.13 11.27 3.91
CA ASN A 156 -12.45 9.87 4.09
C ASN A 156 -12.23 9.43 5.54
N THR A 157 -13.01 8.45 5.98
CA THR A 157 -12.97 7.88 7.32
C THR A 157 -12.78 6.36 7.27
N GLY A 158 -12.39 5.77 8.40
CA GLY A 158 -12.23 4.33 8.55
C GLY A 158 -12.58 3.86 9.95
N GLU A 159 -12.63 2.57 10.16
CA GLU A 159 -12.93 1.93 11.43
C GLU A 159 -11.98 0.73 11.67
N GLY A 160 -11.88 0.34 12.94
CA GLY A 160 -11.14 -0.84 13.37
C GLY A 160 -9.70 -0.55 13.77
N LEU A 161 -9.04 -1.58 14.34
CA LEU A 161 -7.74 -1.47 14.97
C LEU A 161 -6.61 -1.09 14.02
N ARG A 162 -6.65 -1.61 12.76
CA ARG A 162 -5.58 -1.46 11.77
C ARG A 162 -6.14 -1.20 10.38
N PRO A 163 -6.63 0.00 10.09
CA PRO A 163 -7.13 0.33 8.77
C PRO A 163 -5.99 0.56 7.78
N ASN A 164 -6.34 0.51 6.50
CA ASN A 164 -5.50 1.01 5.42
C ASN A 164 -6.27 2.07 4.63
N HIS A 165 -5.52 2.95 3.97
CA HIS A 165 -6.10 4.04 3.20
C HIS A 165 -5.24 4.41 1.98
N PHE A 166 -5.87 4.93 0.92
CA PHE A 166 -5.23 5.52 -0.25
C PHE A 166 -5.44 7.02 -0.27
N TYR A 167 -4.37 7.75 -0.56
CA TYR A 167 -4.47 9.16 -0.92
C TYR A 167 -4.33 9.29 -2.43
N ASP A 168 -5.33 9.83 -3.10
CA ASP A 168 -5.37 10.06 -4.55
C ASP A 168 -4.82 11.44 -4.96
N THR A 169 -4.55 12.30 -3.99
CA THR A 169 -4.02 13.64 -4.19
C THR A 169 -2.77 13.89 -3.35
N VAL A 170 -1.87 14.73 -3.86
CA VAL A 170 -0.68 15.17 -3.12
C VAL A 170 -1.07 16.21 -2.07
N GLY A 171 -0.44 16.18 -0.90
CA GLY A 171 -0.72 17.13 0.16
C GLY A 171 -0.19 16.72 1.52
N ASN A 172 -0.43 17.55 2.52
CA ASN A 172 -0.25 17.21 3.93
C ASN A 172 -1.61 16.92 4.54
N PHE A 173 -1.78 15.73 5.06
CA PHE A 173 -3.01 15.26 5.68
C PHE A 173 -2.78 15.01 7.16
N THR A 174 -3.72 15.42 8.00
CA THR A 174 -3.70 15.08 9.43
C THR A 174 -4.61 13.88 9.63
N VAL A 175 -4.02 12.76 10.02
CA VAL A 175 -4.75 11.55 10.39
C VAL A 175 -5.08 11.62 11.85
N THR A 176 -6.35 11.45 12.20
CA THR A 176 -6.86 11.45 13.56
C THR A 176 -7.42 10.07 13.89
N LEU A 177 -6.96 9.51 15.00
CA LEU A 177 -7.56 8.34 15.64
C LEU A 177 -8.41 8.82 16.81
N VAL A 178 -9.65 8.36 16.88
CA VAL A 178 -10.52 8.47 18.05
C VAL A 178 -10.73 7.06 18.61
N VAL A 179 -10.42 6.89 19.89
CA VAL A 179 -10.62 5.63 20.62
C VAL A 179 -11.71 5.87 21.66
N SER A 180 -12.70 4.99 21.71
CA SER A 180 -13.81 5.06 22.66
C SER A 180 -13.96 3.74 23.39
N ASP A 181 -14.30 3.82 24.70
CA ASP A 181 -14.59 2.69 25.56
C ASP A 181 -16.08 2.26 25.49
N SER A 182 -16.43 1.26 26.27
CA SER A 182 -17.81 0.79 26.40
C SER A 182 -18.73 1.74 27.15
N GLY A 183 -18.16 2.66 27.95
CA GLY A 183 -18.85 3.73 28.69
C GLY A 183 -19.08 5.01 27.89
N ASN A 184 -18.62 5.06 26.62
CA ASN A 184 -18.64 6.23 25.73
C ASN A 184 -17.72 7.38 26.15
N LEU A 185 -16.71 7.12 26.96
CA LEU A 185 -15.59 8.05 27.09
C LEU A 185 -14.64 7.85 25.91
N SER A 186 -13.96 8.90 25.51
CA SER A 186 -13.08 8.83 24.35
C SER A 186 -11.84 9.71 24.49
N SER A 187 -10.79 9.34 23.78
CA SER A 187 -9.61 10.16 23.56
C SER A 187 -9.18 10.12 22.10
N SER A 188 -8.28 11.00 21.71
CA SER A 188 -7.81 11.04 20.34
C SER A 188 -6.30 11.26 20.28
N ASP A 189 -5.68 10.74 19.19
CA ASP A 189 -4.29 10.98 18.83
C ASP A 189 -4.19 11.34 17.36
N GLN A 190 -3.13 12.05 16.96
CA GLN A 190 -2.98 12.58 15.61
C GLN A 190 -1.55 12.46 15.12
N ILE A 191 -1.43 12.13 13.83
CA ILE A 191 -0.18 12.25 13.07
C ILE A 191 -0.43 13.02 11.79
N TRP A 192 0.61 13.58 11.21
CA TRP A 192 0.52 14.15 9.87
C TRP A 192 1.27 13.27 8.86
N VAL A 193 0.74 13.21 7.65
CA VAL A 193 1.22 12.39 6.54
C VAL A 193 1.48 13.31 5.35
N LEU A 194 2.69 13.27 4.79
CA LEU A 194 3.03 13.93 3.55
C LEU A 194 2.79 12.97 2.38
N VAL A 195 1.81 13.28 1.53
CA VAL A 195 1.59 12.57 0.28
C VAL A 195 2.31 13.30 -0.86
N SER A 196 3.25 12.64 -1.49
CA SER A 196 4.08 13.20 -2.55
C SER A 196 3.89 12.46 -3.86
N ILE A 197 4.15 13.16 -4.97
CA ILE A 197 4.19 12.56 -6.30
C ILE A 197 5.39 11.62 -6.43
N ARG A 198 5.26 10.61 -7.30
CA ARG A 198 6.36 9.70 -7.65
C ARG A 198 7.32 10.39 -8.60
N THR A 199 8.59 10.07 -8.51
CA THR A 199 9.62 10.54 -9.44
C THR A 199 10.20 9.33 -10.17
N PHE A 200 10.34 9.46 -11.48
CA PHE A 200 10.83 8.40 -12.35
C PHE A 200 12.07 8.88 -13.12
N SER A 201 13.05 8.00 -13.21
CA SER A 201 14.18 8.11 -14.12
C SER A 201 13.90 7.24 -15.33
N ILE A 202 14.01 7.81 -16.53
CA ILE A 202 13.82 7.11 -17.80
C ILE A 202 15.18 7.07 -18.50
N ALA A 203 15.73 5.87 -18.65
CA ALA A 203 16.95 5.62 -19.38
C ALA A 203 16.61 5.02 -20.74
N PHE A 204 17.18 5.60 -21.80
CA PHE A 204 17.07 5.07 -23.16
C PHE A 204 18.36 4.34 -23.52
N THR A 205 18.20 3.07 -23.92
CA THR A 205 19.34 2.20 -24.26
C THR A 205 19.20 1.72 -25.70
N GLU A 206 20.28 1.87 -26.48
CA GLU A 206 20.35 1.37 -27.84
C GLU A 206 20.74 -0.11 -27.85
N HIS A 207 20.14 -0.84 -28.77
CA HIS A 207 20.36 -2.27 -29.02
C HIS A 207 20.71 -2.49 -30.47
N THR A 208 21.62 -3.42 -30.69
CA THR A 208 21.99 -3.92 -32.03
C THR A 208 21.59 -5.38 -32.12
N VAL A 209 20.96 -5.74 -33.22
CA VAL A 209 20.58 -7.12 -33.50
C VAL A 209 20.96 -7.45 -34.94
N THR A 210 21.60 -8.60 -35.10
CA THR A 210 21.87 -9.17 -36.42
C THR A 210 20.94 -10.35 -36.62
N ILE A 211 20.15 -10.32 -37.68
CA ILE A 211 19.39 -11.49 -38.13
C ILE A 211 20.39 -12.48 -38.70
N PRO A 212 20.35 -13.75 -38.30
CA PRO A 212 21.22 -14.77 -38.88
C PRO A 212 21.11 -14.79 -40.40
N ASP A 213 22.25 -15.09 -41.06
CA ASP A 213 22.33 -15.10 -42.53
C ASP A 213 21.19 -15.87 -43.15
N LEU A 214 20.41 -15.18 -43.96
CA LEU A 214 19.41 -15.79 -44.81
C LEU A 214 20.11 -16.29 -46.07
N LEU A 215 19.83 -17.53 -46.41
CA LEU A 215 20.44 -18.20 -47.55
C LEU A 215 19.32 -18.48 -48.56
N GLY A 216 19.55 -18.22 -49.80
CA GLY A 216 18.60 -18.50 -50.85
C GLY A 216 19.26 -18.68 -52.19
N TYR A 217 18.41 -19.06 -53.17
CA TYR A 217 18.76 -19.16 -54.56
C TYR A 217 17.67 -18.42 -55.36
N THR A 218 18.05 -17.63 -56.34
CA THR A 218 17.10 -16.93 -57.22
C THR A 218 17.48 -17.20 -58.67
N GLU A 219 16.50 -17.72 -59.47
CA GLU A 219 16.70 -17.94 -60.88
C GLU A 219 16.83 -16.59 -61.64
N GLU A 220 17.47 -16.65 -62.79
CA GLU A 220 17.63 -15.45 -63.67
C GLU A 220 16.23 -14.88 -64.02
N GLN A 221 16.10 -13.53 -63.86
CA GLN A 221 14.86 -12.77 -64.06
C GLN A 221 13.69 -13.15 -63.10
N ASP A 222 13.99 -13.87 -62.00
CA ASP A 222 13.04 -14.19 -60.96
C ASP A 222 13.29 -13.35 -59.71
N GLU A 223 12.39 -13.44 -58.74
CA GLU A 223 12.38 -12.66 -57.49
C GLU A 223 12.16 -13.56 -56.27
N THR A 224 13.01 -13.47 -55.30
CA THR A 224 12.79 -14.07 -53.98
C THR A 224 12.38 -12.98 -52.98
N ILE A 225 11.30 -13.21 -52.25
CA ILE A 225 10.73 -12.25 -51.30
C ILE A 225 10.89 -12.78 -49.88
N GLU A 226 11.58 -11.99 -49.05
CA GLU A 226 11.74 -12.21 -47.63
C GLU A 226 10.96 -11.12 -46.82
N GLN A 227 10.37 -11.50 -45.71
CA GLN A 227 9.64 -10.58 -44.86
C GLN A 227 10.25 -10.53 -43.45
N HIS A 228 10.49 -9.31 -42.98
CA HIS A 228 11.03 -9.05 -41.68
C HIS A 228 10.08 -8.16 -40.86
N THR A 229 10.14 -8.30 -39.53
CA THR A 229 9.45 -7.40 -38.58
C THR A 229 10.47 -6.86 -37.59
N TYR A 230 10.41 -5.59 -37.31
CA TYR A 230 11.31 -4.91 -36.41
C TYR A 230 10.58 -4.38 -35.18
N PRO A 231 11.31 -4.18 -34.04
CA PRO A 231 10.72 -3.59 -32.83
C PRO A 231 10.37 -2.11 -33.03
N TYR A 232 9.66 -1.55 -32.08
CA TYR A 232 9.45 -0.11 -31.98
C TYR A 232 10.81 0.62 -31.85
N ASN A 233 10.82 1.92 -32.19
CA ASN A 233 11.98 2.80 -32.03
C ASN A 233 13.21 2.39 -32.85
N LEU A 234 12.97 1.89 -34.05
CA LEU A 234 14.03 1.54 -34.98
C LEU A 234 14.84 2.78 -35.36
N THR A 235 16.16 2.75 -35.18
CA THR A 235 17.06 3.87 -35.52
C THR A 235 17.70 3.69 -36.90
N SER A 236 18.07 2.46 -37.25
CA SER A 236 18.62 2.11 -38.55
C SER A 236 18.43 0.65 -38.89
N VAL A 237 18.46 0.35 -40.17
CA VAL A 237 18.53 -1.03 -40.70
C VAL A 237 19.54 -1.06 -41.83
N SER A 238 20.39 -2.07 -41.82
CA SER A 238 21.43 -2.32 -42.83
C SER A 238 21.18 -3.70 -43.44
N TYR A 239 21.07 -3.74 -44.72
CA TYR A 239 21.01 -4.95 -45.52
C TYR A 239 22.28 -5.12 -46.29
N ASN A 240 22.91 -6.28 -46.23
CA ASN A 240 24.06 -6.66 -47.02
C ASN A 240 23.74 -7.96 -47.75
N LEU A 241 23.59 -7.87 -49.05
CA LEU A 241 23.37 -9.01 -49.93
C LEU A 241 24.68 -9.37 -50.60
N GLN A 242 25.04 -10.61 -50.50
CA GLN A 242 26.24 -11.19 -51.12
C GLN A 242 25.83 -12.40 -51.95
N TRP A 243 26.53 -12.60 -53.05
CA TRP A 243 26.38 -13.79 -53.87
C TRP A 243 27.75 -14.29 -54.32
N VAL A 244 27.80 -15.56 -54.77
CA VAL A 244 29.04 -16.15 -55.26
C VAL A 244 29.07 -15.96 -56.76
N GLU A 245 30.12 -15.30 -57.25
CA GLU A 245 30.36 -15.18 -58.67
C GLU A 245 30.86 -16.51 -59.22
N ASP A 246 30.26 -17.05 -60.25
CA ASP A 246 30.71 -18.25 -60.89
C ASP A 246 31.79 -17.96 -61.95
N GLU A 247 32.89 -18.70 -61.87
CA GLU A 247 33.96 -18.62 -62.89
C GLU A 247 33.62 -19.50 -64.08
N GLU A 248 33.32 -18.91 -65.19
CA GLU A 248 33.05 -19.64 -66.44
C GLU A 248 34.28 -19.73 -67.35
N LEU A 249 34.31 -20.81 -68.13
CA LEU A 249 35.34 -21.04 -69.14
C LEU A 249 34.79 -20.85 -70.53
N ASP A 250 35.44 -20.07 -71.39
CA ASP A 250 35.06 -19.97 -72.79
C ASP A 250 35.43 -21.29 -73.57
N ALA A 251 35.06 -21.32 -74.85
CA ALA A 251 35.33 -22.48 -75.75
C ALA A 251 36.81 -22.71 -75.96
N ASN A 252 37.72 -21.83 -75.54
CA ASN A 252 39.16 -21.94 -75.54
C ASN A 252 39.75 -22.35 -74.19
N ASN A 253 38.87 -22.53 -73.15
CA ASN A 253 39.24 -22.76 -71.78
C ASN A 253 39.89 -21.55 -71.09
N ASP A 254 39.55 -20.36 -71.58
CA ASP A 254 39.92 -19.11 -70.93
C ASP A 254 38.78 -18.67 -69.98
N LEU A 255 39.10 -18.19 -68.78
CA LEU A 255 38.15 -17.67 -67.83
C LEU A 255 37.49 -16.42 -68.42
N ILE A 256 36.15 -16.46 -68.54
CA ILE A 256 35.35 -15.33 -68.89
C ILE A 256 34.54 -14.94 -67.64
N ASP A 257 34.82 -13.77 -67.13
CA ASP A 257 34.08 -13.22 -66.02
C ASP A 257 32.89 -12.37 -66.59
N TYR A 258 31.69 -12.92 -66.50
CA TYR A 258 30.44 -12.18 -66.73
C TYR A 258 29.85 -11.96 -65.37
N PRO A 259 29.89 -10.74 -64.82
CA PRO A 259 29.43 -10.48 -63.46
C PRO A 259 27.93 -10.61 -63.40
N ASP A 260 27.45 -11.41 -62.44
CA ASP A 260 26.04 -11.54 -62.09
C ASP A 260 25.48 -10.18 -61.61
N ASN A 261 24.26 -9.92 -61.95
CA ASN A 261 23.62 -8.65 -61.58
C ASN A 261 22.42 -8.90 -60.66
N PHE A 262 22.56 -8.54 -59.40
CA PHE A 262 21.49 -8.60 -58.42
C PHE A 262 20.93 -7.24 -58.06
N THR A 263 19.62 -7.23 -57.82
CA THR A 263 18.90 -6.07 -57.28
C THR A 263 18.30 -6.43 -55.96
N LEU A 264 18.60 -5.59 -54.95
CA LEU A 264 18.00 -5.60 -53.65
C LEU A 264 16.96 -4.48 -53.58
N HIS A 265 15.72 -4.81 -53.39
CA HIS A 265 14.61 -3.88 -53.20
C HIS A 265 13.98 -4.07 -51.82
N VAL A 266 13.92 -3.03 -51.01
CA VAL A 266 13.30 -3.06 -49.68
C VAL A 266 12.13 -2.08 -49.64
N GLN A 267 10.96 -2.61 -49.32
CA GLN A 267 9.71 -1.87 -49.22
C GLN A 267 9.15 -1.97 -47.83
N THR A 268 8.70 -0.83 -47.28
CA THR A 268 8.04 -0.75 -45.99
C THR A 268 6.63 -0.20 -46.13
N ASN A 269 5.76 -0.55 -45.21
CA ASN A 269 4.41 0.01 -45.14
C ASN A 269 4.37 1.53 -44.80
N TYR A 270 5.54 2.13 -44.47
CA TYR A 270 5.68 3.58 -44.23
C TYR A 270 6.15 4.39 -45.45
N LEU A 271 5.99 3.85 -46.64
CA LEU A 271 6.42 4.47 -47.92
C LEU A 271 7.93 4.71 -48.02
N LEU A 272 8.74 4.01 -47.25
CA LEU A 272 10.17 3.99 -47.37
C LEU A 272 10.56 2.84 -48.33
N ASN A 273 10.90 3.17 -49.56
CA ASN A 273 11.34 2.19 -50.54
C ASN A 273 12.74 2.56 -50.98
N LYS A 274 13.62 1.58 -50.99
CA LYS A 274 14.96 1.72 -51.53
C LYS A 274 15.31 0.56 -52.42
N THR A 275 16.05 0.83 -53.46
CA THR A 275 16.52 -0.16 -54.41
C THR A 275 17.99 0.10 -54.73
N ILE A 276 18.76 -0.95 -54.77
CA ILE A 276 20.17 -0.91 -55.23
C ILE A 276 20.42 -2.13 -56.10
N SER A 277 21.26 -1.94 -57.14
CA SER A 277 21.69 -3.04 -58.03
C SER A 277 23.20 -3.01 -58.13
N GLY A 278 23.80 -4.15 -58.31
CA GLY A 278 25.25 -4.28 -58.46
C GLY A 278 25.66 -5.58 -59.12
N THR A 279 26.92 -5.58 -59.56
CA THR A 279 27.56 -6.70 -60.29
C THR A 279 28.89 -7.10 -59.64
N SER A 280 29.16 -6.71 -58.38
CA SER A 280 30.44 -6.88 -57.69
C SER A 280 30.46 -7.95 -56.60
N GLY A 281 29.52 -8.89 -56.64
CA GLY A 281 29.42 -9.94 -55.62
C GLY A 281 28.85 -9.51 -54.28
N ASP A 282 28.69 -8.17 -54.07
CA ASP A 282 28.02 -7.65 -52.86
C ASP A 282 27.35 -6.29 -53.11
N ILE A 283 26.23 -6.07 -52.46
CA ILE A 283 25.54 -4.77 -52.37
C ILE A 283 25.03 -4.51 -51.00
N SER A 284 25.08 -3.24 -50.56
CA SER A 284 24.59 -2.81 -49.27
C SER A 284 23.54 -1.71 -49.40
N LEU A 285 22.44 -1.84 -48.66
CA LEU A 285 21.34 -0.89 -48.62
C LEU A 285 21.04 -0.49 -47.19
N ASN A 286 21.13 0.78 -46.87
CA ASN A 286 21.00 1.29 -45.50
C ASN A 286 19.81 2.24 -45.39
N PHE A 287 19.07 2.06 -44.30
CA PHE A 287 18.04 2.98 -43.80
C PHE A 287 18.56 3.62 -42.51
N ASP A 288 19.07 4.84 -42.61
CA ASP A 288 19.61 5.58 -41.47
C ASP A 288 18.61 6.60 -40.94
N ALA A 289 18.80 7.01 -39.68
CA ALA A 289 18.04 8.08 -39.02
C ALA A 289 16.52 7.90 -39.08
N LEU A 290 16.05 6.66 -38.95
CA LEU A 290 14.62 6.32 -38.85
C LEU A 290 13.99 6.95 -37.62
N SER A 291 14.68 6.87 -36.49
CA SER A 291 14.40 7.61 -35.28
C SER A 291 15.70 8.01 -34.59
N THR A 292 15.64 8.93 -33.64
CA THR A 292 16.80 9.42 -32.89
C THR A 292 16.74 8.90 -31.45
N LEU A 293 17.83 8.35 -30.94
CA LEU A 293 17.95 7.95 -29.55
C LEU A 293 17.73 9.17 -28.65
N PRO A 294 16.71 9.16 -27.76
CA PRO A 294 16.46 10.26 -26.84
C PRO A 294 17.51 10.32 -25.73
N THR A 295 17.69 11.50 -25.14
CA THR A 295 18.46 11.65 -23.91
C THR A 295 17.66 11.19 -22.70
N ASN A 296 18.34 10.66 -21.68
CA ASN A 296 17.72 10.26 -20.43
C ASN A 296 17.02 11.46 -19.77
N ILE A 297 15.86 11.20 -19.17
CA ILE A 297 15.02 12.22 -18.52
C ILE A 297 14.60 11.79 -17.12
N VAL A 298 14.31 12.78 -16.27
CA VAL A 298 13.69 12.57 -14.97
C VAL A 298 12.40 13.38 -14.94
N MET A 299 11.32 12.74 -14.49
CA MET A 299 10.01 13.39 -14.39
C MET A 299 9.22 12.90 -13.19
N SER A 300 8.29 13.75 -12.74
CA SER A 300 7.36 13.41 -11.67
C SER A 300 5.97 13.16 -12.23
N MET A 301 5.40 11.99 -11.95
CA MET A 301 4.10 11.52 -12.43
C MET A 301 3.43 10.69 -11.33
N GLU A 302 2.12 10.47 -11.43
CA GLU A 302 1.40 9.67 -10.45
C GLU A 302 1.69 8.17 -10.58
N SER A 303 2.01 7.71 -11.79
CA SER A 303 2.28 6.30 -12.08
C SER A 303 3.28 6.10 -13.22
N ALA A 304 3.89 4.91 -13.28
CA ALA A 304 4.72 4.50 -14.41
C ALA A 304 3.93 4.39 -15.72
N LEU A 305 2.61 4.13 -15.64
CA LEU A 305 1.73 4.09 -16.82
C LEU A 305 1.61 5.48 -17.46
N GLU A 306 1.40 6.52 -16.64
CA GLU A 306 1.38 7.91 -17.13
C GLU A 306 2.72 8.33 -17.77
N VAL A 307 3.84 7.88 -17.19
CA VAL A 307 5.15 8.07 -17.82
C VAL A 307 5.18 7.45 -19.20
N SER A 308 4.71 6.21 -19.34
CA SER A 308 4.65 5.49 -20.62
C SER A 308 3.78 6.21 -21.64
N ASP A 309 2.59 6.68 -21.22
CA ASP A 309 1.68 7.44 -22.08
C ASP A 309 2.29 8.77 -22.50
N TYR A 310 2.96 9.47 -21.58
CA TYR A 310 3.67 10.69 -21.87
C TYR A 310 4.77 10.48 -22.92
N LEU A 311 5.59 9.43 -22.76
CA LEU A 311 6.65 9.10 -23.72
C LEU A 311 6.10 8.84 -25.13
N PHE A 312 4.97 8.14 -25.20
CA PHE A 312 4.28 7.89 -26.46
C PHE A 312 3.75 9.18 -27.11
N GLN A 313 3.01 9.99 -26.35
CA GLN A 313 2.38 11.23 -26.82
C GLN A 313 3.39 12.30 -27.25
N ASN A 314 4.57 12.35 -26.62
CA ASN A 314 5.59 13.33 -26.88
C ASN A 314 6.71 12.86 -27.84
N GLY A 315 6.50 11.71 -28.48
CA GLY A 315 7.39 11.21 -29.54
C GLY A 315 8.70 10.60 -29.05
N TYR A 316 8.79 10.25 -27.77
CA TYR A 316 9.91 9.48 -27.22
C TYR A 316 9.83 7.99 -27.59
N THR A 317 8.71 7.55 -28.11
CA THR A 317 8.54 6.24 -28.69
C THR A 317 8.08 6.40 -30.14
N SER A 318 8.64 5.63 -31.04
CA SER A 318 8.39 5.73 -32.47
C SER A 318 7.82 4.42 -33.00
N ALA A 319 6.71 4.49 -33.72
CA ALA A 319 6.15 3.34 -34.45
C ALA A 319 6.93 3.01 -35.73
N LYS A 320 7.97 3.77 -36.09
CA LYS A 320 8.81 3.48 -37.24
C LYS A 320 9.50 2.13 -37.06
N GLY A 321 9.44 1.30 -38.08
CA GLY A 321 9.89 -0.07 -38.05
C GLY A 321 8.80 -1.09 -37.80
N GLN A 322 7.60 -0.65 -37.38
CA GLN A 322 6.46 -1.54 -37.17
C GLN A 322 5.82 -1.99 -38.48
N GLY A 323 5.36 -3.22 -38.49
CA GLY A 323 4.76 -3.88 -39.65
C GLY A 323 5.78 -4.64 -40.48
N PRO A 324 5.33 -5.34 -41.53
CA PRO A 324 6.22 -6.11 -42.39
C PRO A 324 7.09 -5.20 -43.25
N TRP A 325 8.38 -5.51 -43.28
CA TRP A 325 9.33 -5.02 -44.25
C TRP A 325 9.52 -6.13 -45.28
N GLU A 326 9.24 -5.84 -46.51
CA GLU A 326 9.38 -6.77 -47.62
C GLU A 326 10.70 -6.50 -48.35
N THR A 327 11.49 -7.55 -48.47
CA THR A 327 12.80 -7.51 -49.11
C THR A 327 12.76 -8.41 -50.32
N SER A 328 12.85 -7.81 -51.50
CA SER A 328 12.91 -8.52 -52.77
C SER A 328 14.36 -8.62 -53.23
N ILE A 329 14.78 -9.84 -53.55
CA ILE A 329 16.08 -10.17 -54.10
C ILE A 329 15.82 -10.64 -55.53
N ILE A 330 16.32 -9.89 -56.51
CA ILE A 330 16.07 -10.13 -57.93
C ILE A 330 17.39 -10.42 -58.62
N CYS A 331 17.49 -11.59 -59.25
CA CYS A 331 18.59 -11.89 -60.15
C CYS A 331 18.26 -11.32 -61.55
N ASN A 332 18.90 -10.22 -61.94
CA ASN A 332 18.62 -9.57 -63.25
C ASN A 332 19.35 -10.23 -64.38
N GLU A 333 20.52 -10.70 -64.15
CA GLU A 333 21.39 -11.37 -65.13
C GLU A 333 22.22 -12.42 -64.35
N ALA A 334 22.08 -13.67 -64.71
CA ALA A 334 23.02 -14.73 -64.42
C ALA A 334 23.84 -14.96 -65.70
N SER A 335 25.13 -15.13 -65.58
CA SER A 335 25.95 -15.28 -66.78
C SER A 335 25.67 -16.62 -67.45
N SER A 336 24.92 -16.56 -68.53
CA SER A 336 24.78 -17.71 -69.42
C SER A 336 25.52 -17.50 -70.69
N ILE A 337 26.45 -18.40 -71.05
CA ILE A 337 27.08 -18.42 -72.36
C ILE A 337 26.04 -18.86 -73.37
N THR A 338 25.35 -17.91 -74.00
CA THR A 338 24.54 -18.20 -75.15
C THR A 338 25.41 -18.50 -76.35
N ASP A 339 25.46 -19.76 -76.73
CA ASP A 339 25.75 -20.42 -78.02
C ASP A 339 26.54 -19.62 -79.06
N LEU A 340 27.83 -19.80 -79.13
CA LEU A 340 28.65 -19.50 -80.28
C LEU A 340 28.64 -20.63 -81.35
N GLY A 341 27.52 -21.30 -81.48
CA GLY A 341 27.15 -22.03 -82.71
C GLY A 341 27.90 -23.32 -83.10
N LEU A 342 28.64 -23.94 -82.17
CA LEU A 342 29.27 -25.23 -82.43
C LEU A 342 29.26 -26.12 -81.17
N ASN A 343 28.21 -26.96 -81.12
CA ASN A 343 28.07 -28.09 -80.17
C ASN A 343 28.00 -27.75 -78.63
N SER A 344 26.81 -27.41 -78.25
CA SER A 344 26.13 -27.73 -76.97
C SER A 344 27.02 -28.32 -75.84
N PHE A 345 27.60 -27.47 -75.06
CA PHE A 345 27.66 -27.62 -73.66
C PHE A 345 26.68 -26.57 -73.07
N PHE A 346 25.54 -27.04 -72.68
CA PHE A 346 24.60 -26.23 -71.94
C PHE A 346 25.08 -26.22 -70.52
N ASP A 347 25.77 -25.21 -70.12
CA ASP A 347 25.74 -24.82 -68.74
C ASP A 347 24.55 -23.85 -68.64
N THR A 348 23.50 -24.29 -68.01
CA THR A 348 22.37 -23.47 -67.63
C THR A 348 22.62 -23.04 -66.21
N ASP A 349 23.42 -21.98 -66.04
CA ASP A 349 23.34 -21.24 -64.85
C ASP A 349 22.00 -20.48 -64.85
N ASP A 350 21.01 -21.05 -64.20
CA ASP A 350 19.65 -20.54 -64.18
C ASP A 350 19.44 -19.48 -63.04
N GLY A 351 20.51 -19.13 -62.27
CA GLY A 351 20.45 -18.24 -61.11
C GLY A 351 21.61 -18.42 -60.14
N ASN A 352 21.60 -17.74 -59.04
CA ASN A 352 22.68 -17.78 -58.07
C ASN A 352 22.24 -17.97 -56.64
N ASP A 353 23.13 -18.62 -55.84
CA ASP A 353 23.07 -18.66 -54.39
C ASP A 353 23.45 -17.30 -53.79
N TRP A 354 22.67 -16.82 -52.85
CA TRP A 354 22.90 -15.57 -52.20
C TRP A 354 22.84 -15.68 -50.68
N PHE A 355 23.44 -14.70 -50.00
CA PHE A 355 23.48 -14.53 -48.54
C PHE A 355 22.99 -13.14 -48.20
N LEU A 356 21.93 -13.03 -47.43
CA LEU A 356 21.44 -11.76 -46.95
C LEU A 356 21.70 -11.63 -45.46
N ASN A 357 22.53 -10.69 -45.11
CA ASN A 357 22.76 -10.29 -43.71
C ASN A 357 21.97 -9.01 -43.40
N VAL A 358 21.21 -9.01 -42.31
CA VAL A 358 20.45 -7.85 -41.88
C VAL A 358 20.84 -7.48 -40.45
N GLU A 359 21.35 -6.27 -40.28
CA GLU A 359 21.62 -5.69 -38.98
C GLU A 359 20.71 -4.51 -38.73
N TYR A 360 20.10 -4.44 -37.53
CA TYR A 360 19.27 -3.30 -37.18
C TYR A 360 19.56 -2.80 -35.77
N HIS A 361 19.34 -1.51 -35.59
CA HIS A 361 19.47 -0.80 -34.34
C HIS A 361 18.12 -0.25 -33.89
N TYR A 362 17.82 -0.39 -32.62
CA TYR A 362 16.64 0.19 -32.00
C TYR A 362 16.95 0.60 -30.58
N TYR A 363 16.10 1.43 -29.96
CA TYR A 363 16.24 1.72 -28.53
C TYR A 363 15.02 1.29 -27.74
N SER A 364 15.25 0.99 -26.45
CA SER A 364 14.22 0.75 -25.46
C SER A 364 14.28 1.77 -24.33
N ALA A 365 13.15 2.08 -23.73
CA ALA A 365 13.06 2.92 -22.53
C ALA A 365 12.91 2.02 -21.29
N THR A 366 13.73 2.28 -20.27
CA THR A 366 13.60 1.69 -18.94
C THR A 366 13.13 2.76 -17.97
N ILE A 367 11.96 2.55 -17.38
CA ILE A 367 11.34 3.45 -16.39
C ILE A 367 11.63 2.90 -15.00
N THR A 368 12.28 3.71 -14.15
CA THR A 368 12.64 3.34 -12.78
C THR A 368 12.16 4.44 -11.83
N GLU A 369 11.39 4.09 -10.82
CA GLU A 369 11.02 5.00 -9.73
C GLU A 369 12.24 5.25 -8.83
N ILE A 370 12.49 6.53 -8.46
CA ILE A 370 13.64 6.98 -7.68
C ILE A 370 13.24 7.83 -6.48
#